data_ed34cf3f46c468316ce93fd9bce99500
#
_entry.id   ed34cf3f46c468316ce93fd9bce99500
#
_cell.length_a   1.000
_cell.length_b   1.000
_cell.length_c   1.000
_cell.angle_alpha   90.00
_cell.angle_beta   90.00
_cell.angle_gamma   90.00
#
_symmetry.space_group_name_H-M   'P 1'
#
loop_
_entity.id
_entity.type
_entity.pdbx_description
1 polymer ?
#
loop_
_entity_poly.entity_id
_entity_poly.type
_entity_poly.pdbx_seq_one_letter_code
_entity_poly.pdbx_strand_id
1 'polypeptide(L)'
;LSSNPVPSSKPVKSIDLHIGEAAPGCKKRDPILVADGVSRTFGGLKAVDVDHVEIPRGAITALIGPNGAGKTTLFNLLTGFDKPDTGSWTFEGRSLSGMPAFKVARMGQVRTFQLTKALGLLTVMDNMLLGAKGQSGENLFRAMLPFFWRKQEEDNKARAIDILTRFKLDTKKDDYAASLSGGQRKLLEMARALMSEPTLVMLDEPMAGVNPALTQSLLDHILNLKTQGMSVLFVEHDMHMVRHIADWVIVMAEGKVVAEGDPHEVMRNPAVIDAYLGQHHDEDLGADPSAEKEHVVAIKELLDDEL
;
A
#
# COMPACT_ATOMS: atom_id res chain seq x y z
N LEU A 1 32.51 -31.57 -0.57
CA LEU A 1 31.70 -30.37 -0.75
C LEU A 1 30.25 -30.82 -0.66
N SER A 2 29.68 -30.71 0.52
CA SER A 2 28.32 -31.13 0.87
C SER A 2 27.39 -29.93 0.64
N SER A 3 26.50 -30.01 -0.36
CA SER A 3 25.41 -29.06 -0.58
C SER A 3 24.28 -29.37 0.40
N ASN A 4 24.12 -28.52 1.39
CA ASN A 4 22.92 -28.55 2.24
C ASN A 4 21.69 -28.13 1.41
N PRO A 5 20.57 -28.88 1.44
CA PRO A 5 19.34 -28.47 0.79
C PRO A 5 18.73 -27.29 1.54
N VAL A 6 18.30 -26.28 0.78
CA VAL A 6 17.49 -25.17 1.27
C VAL A 6 16.19 -25.74 1.87
N PRO A 7 15.81 -25.37 3.12
CA PRO A 7 14.56 -25.88 3.69
C PRO A 7 13.37 -25.38 2.88
N SER A 8 12.59 -26.31 2.33
CA SER A 8 11.31 -26.03 1.68
C SER A 8 10.38 -25.36 2.69
N SER A 9 10.02 -24.12 2.45
CA SER A 9 8.99 -23.42 3.22
C SER A 9 7.68 -24.19 3.09
N LYS A 10 7.18 -24.71 4.22
CA LYS A 10 5.83 -25.27 4.28
C LYS A 10 4.83 -24.18 3.87
N PRO A 11 3.81 -24.51 3.06
CA PRO A 11 2.77 -23.55 2.72
C PRO A 11 2.14 -23.04 4.02
N VAL A 12 2.20 -21.72 4.21
CA VAL A 12 1.47 -21.05 5.30
C VAL A 12 -0.01 -21.36 5.04
N LYS A 13 -0.69 -21.92 6.03
CA LYS A 13 -2.14 -22.18 5.97
C LYS A 13 -2.82 -20.91 5.47
N SER A 14 -3.61 -21.02 4.40
CA SER A 14 -4.48 -19.95 3.91
C SER A 14 -5.31 -19.44 5.09
N ILE A 15 -5.08 -18.21 5.48
CA ILE A 15 -5.90 -17.55 6.49
C ILE A 15 -7.26 -17.38 5.83
N ASP A 16 -8.30 -17.93 6.44
CA ASP A 16 -9.68 -17.79 5.97
C ASP A 16 -10.14 -16.34 6.22
N LEU A 17 -9.87 -15.47 5.25
CA LEU A 17 -10.03 -14.01 5.35
C LEU A 17 -11.46 -13.56 5.03
N HIS A 18 -12.28 -14.37 4.37
CA HIS A 18 -13.59 -13.98 3.86
C HIS A 18 -14.72 -14.89 4.35
N ILE A 19 -15.96 -14.48 4.12
CA ILE A 19 -17.17 -15.22 4.46
C ILE A 19 -17.89 -15.56 3.15
N GLY A 20 -18.12 -16.85 2.91
CA GLY A 20 -18.76 -17.32 1.68
C GLY A 20 -17.80 -17.50 0.52
N GLU A 21 -18.28 -17.36 -0.70
CA GLU A 21 -17.46 -17.44 -1.92
C GLU A 21 -16.68 -16.16 -2.16
N ALA A 22 -15.47 -16.27 -2.71
CA ALA A 22 -14.67 -15.14 -3.15
C ALA A 22 -15.31 -14.54 -4.42
N ALA A 23 -15.99 -13.41 -4.26
CA ALA A 23 -16.67 -12.67 -5.31
C ALA A 23 -16.50 -11.17 -5.08
N PRO A 24 -16.66 -10.32 -6.11
CA PRO A 24 -16.59 -8.87 -5.95
C PRO A 24 -17.48 -8.38 -4.80
N GLY A 25 -16.90 -7.65 -3.84
CA GLY A 25 -17.61 -7.18 -2.65
C GLY A 25 -17.86 -8.24 -1.58
N CYS A 26 -17.13 -9.36 -1.56
CA CYS A 26 -17.34 -10.38 -0.52
C CYS A 26 -16.91 -9.85 0.87
N LYS A 27 -17.68 -10.23 1.89
CA LYS A 27 -17.43 -9.81 3.27
C LYS A 27 -16.20 -10.50 3.85
N LYS A 28 -15.41 -9.73 4.61
CA LYS A 28 -14.26 -10.24 5.37
C LYS A 28 -14.70 -10.60 6.80
N ARG A 29 -13.99 -11.52 7.43
CA ARG A 29 -14.27 -11.91 8.83
C ARG A 29 -14.00 -10.78 9.82
N ASP A 30 -12.94 -10.01 9.58
CA ASP A 30 -12.55 -8.86 10.40
C ASP A 30 -12.03 -7.75 9.47
N PRO A 31 -12.93 -6.91 8.93
CA PRO A 31 -12.53 -5.81 8.07
C PRO A 31 -11.97 -4.66 8.89
N ILE A 32 -10.77 -4.15 8.51
CA ILE A 32 -10.22 -2.93 9.08
C ILE A 32 -10.79 -1.69 8.39
N LEU A 33 -11.11 -1.80 7.10
CA LEU A 33 -11.69 -0.74 6.28
C LEU A 33 -12.84 -1.33 5.46
N VAL A 34 -13.97 -0.61 5.42
CA VAL A 34 -15.14 -0.95 4.64
C VAL A 34 -15.57 0.27 3.84
N ALA A 35 -15.85 0.10 2.56
CA ALA A 35 -16.40 1.14 1.70
C ALA A 35 -17.66 0.65 1.00
N ASP A 36 -18.72 1.46 1.04
CA ASP A 36 -20.06 1.14 0.54
C ASP A 36 -20.55 2.21 -0.44
N GLY A 37 -20.92 1.80 -1.66
CA GLY A 37 -21.54 2.63 -2.69
C GLY A 37 -20.69 3.84 -3.10
N VAL A 38 -19.36 3.69 -3.04
CA VAL A 38 -18.41 4.79 -3.28
C VAL A 38 -18.29 5.06 -4.76
N SER A 39 -18.63 6.29 -5.17
CA SER A 39 -18.48 6.72 -6.56
C SER A 39 -17.74 8.05 -6.70
N ARG A 40 -17.09 8.23 -7.86
CA ARG A 40 -16.39 9.46 -8.22
C ARG A 40 -16.41 9.66 -9.73
N THR A 41 -16.84 10.84 -10.17
CA THR A 41 -16.95 11.21 -11.58
C THR A 41 -16.09 12.45 -11.87
N PHE A 42 -15.36 12.45 -12.96
CA PHE A 42 -14.60 13.59 -13.47
C PHE A 42 -15.02 13.89 -14.91
N GLY A 43 -15.53 15.10 -15.17
CA GLY A 43 -15.89 15.53 -16.53
C GLY A 43 -16.83 14.58 -17.29
N GLY A 44 -17.71 13.87 -16.56
CA GLY A 44 -18.64 12.88 -17.14
C GLY A 44 -18.11 11.44 -17.14
N LEU A 45 -16.82 11.21 -16.93
CA LEU A 45 -16.26 9.87 -16.77
C LEU A 45 -16.37 9.42 -15.30
N LYS A 46 -17.04 8.30 -15.06
CA LYS A 46 -17.16 7.67 -13.75
C LYS A 46 -15.88 6.88 -13.45
N ALA A 47 -14.93 7.52 -12.78
CA ALA A 47 -13.62 6.93 -12.49
C ALA A 47 -13.64 5.89 -11.36
N VAL A 48 -14.63 5.95 -10.46
CA VAL A 48 -14.87 4.95 -9.40
C VAL A 48 -16.37 4.74 -9.27
N ASP A 49 -16.77 3.48 -9.21
CA ASP A 49 -18.13 3.00 -9.02
C ASP A 49 -18.10 1.67 -8.27
N VAL A 50 -17.76 1.72 -7.01
CA VAL A 50 -17.57 0.54 -6.16
C VAL A 50 -18.76 0.35 -5.24
N ASP A 51 -19.52 -0.72 -5.45
CA ASP A 51 -20.70 -1.04 -4.64
C ASP A 51 -20.31 -1.42 -3.21
N HIS A 52 -19.32 -2.29 -3.05
CA HIS A 52 -18.81 -2.74 -1.74
C HIS A 52 -17.37 -3.21 -1.86
N VAL A 53 -16.54 -2.83 -0.89
CA VAL A 53 -15.18 -3.39 -0.73
C VAL A 53 -14.76 -3.38 0.73
N GLU A 54 -14.15 -4.48 1.17
CA GLU A 54 -13.61 -4.63 2.51
C GLU A 54 -12.13 -5.01 2.47
N ILE A 55 -11.33 -4.37 3.33
CA ILE A 55 -9.92 -4.71 3.52
C ILE A 55 -9.78 -5.50 4.82
N PRO A 56 -9.24 -6.73 4.77
CA PRO A 56 -9.09 -7.57 5.95
C PRO A 56 -8.00 -7.04 6.89
N ARG A 57 -8.24 -7.19 8.19
CA ARG A 57 -7.28 -6.82 9.24
C ARG A 57 -6.11 -7.80 9.27
N GLY A 58 -4.89 -7.29 9.51
CA GLY A 58 -3.68 -8.09 9.70
C GLY A 58 -3.23 -8.87 8.46
N ALA A 59 -3.74 -8.50 7.29
CA ALA A 59 -3.40 -9.11 6.01
C ALA A 59 -2.75 -8.08 5.06
N ILE A 60 -2.06 -8.61 4.07
CA ILE A 60 -1.53 -7.84 2.93
C ILE A 60 -2.52 -7.98 1.78
N THR A 61 -3.17 -6.88 1.41
CA THR A 61 -4.13 -6.82 0.31
C THR A 61 -3.52 -6.06 -0.86
N ALA A 62 -3.54 -6.65 -2.04
CA ALA A 62 -3.16 -5.98 -3.29
C ALA A 62 -4.40 -5.42 -4.00
N LEU A 63 -4.31 -4.19 -4.47
CA LEU A 63 -5.27 -3.57 -5.38
C LEU A 63 -4.62 -3.49 -6.76
N ILE A 64 -5.10 -4.29 -7.68
CA ILE A 64 -4.56 -4.40 -9.03
C ILE A 64 -5.60 -4.03 -10.09
N GLY A 65 -5.17 -3.93 -11.32
CA GLY A 65 -6.02 -3.62 -12.46
C GLY A 65 -5.28 -2.81 -13.50
N PRO A 66 -5.80 -2.72 -14.72
CA PRO A 66 -5.18 -2.00 -15.81
C PRO A 66 -5.05 -0.49 -15.54
N ASN A 67 -4.31 0.20 -16.41
CA ASN A 67 -4.21 1.66 -16.35
C ASN A 67 -5.61 2.28 -16.56
N GLY A 68 -5.92 3.34 -15.82
CA GLY A 68 -7.27 3.94 -15.88
C GLY A 68 -8.37 3.19 -15.13
N ALA A 69 -8.11 2.02 -14.52
CA ALA A 69 -9.11 1.24 -13.77
C ALA A 69 -9.71 1.95 -12.53
N GLY A 70 -9.17 3.11 -12.13
CA GLY A 70 -9.67 3.86 -10.98
C GLY A 70 -8.93 3.60 -9.67
N LYS A 71 -7.86 2.79 -9.66
CA LYS A 71 -7.10 2.42 -8.45
C LYS A 71 -6.64 3.62 -7.63
N THR A 72 -5.91 4.55 -8.24
CA THR A 72 -5.39 5.75 -7.57
C THR A 72 -6.52 6.65 -7.09
N THR A 73 -7.62 6.74 -7.84
CA THR A 73 -8.81 7.49 -7.43
C THR A 73 -9.44 6.86 -6.19
N LEU A 74 -9.65 5.54 -6.19
CA LEU A 74 -10.15 4.83 -4.99
C LEU A 74 -9.23 5.04 -3.80
N PHE A 75 -7.92 4.93 -3.96
CA PHE A 75 -6.94 5.23 -2.91
C PHE A 75 -7.08 6.65 -2.36
N ASN A 76 -7.28 7.65 -3.23
CA ASN A 76 -7.48 9.04 -2.83
C ASN A 76 -8.76 9.22 -2.01
N LEU A 77 -9.84 8.54 -2.40
CA LEU A 77 -11.12 8.57 -1.68
C LEU A 77 -10.95 7.94 -0.29
N LEU A 78 -10.42 6.73 -0.21
CA LEU A 78 -10.26 5.98 1.03
C LEU A 78 -9.35 6.70 2.05
N THR A 79 -8.43 7.53 1.58
CA THR A 79 -7.50 8.30 2.44
C THR A 79 -7.95 9.72 2.74
N GLY A 80 -9.09 10.16 2.21
CA GLY A 80 -9.62 11.52 2.41
C GLY A 80 -8.86 12.62 1.66
N PHE A 81 -8.04 12.26 0.66
CA PHE A 81 -7.40 13.22 -0.25
C PHE A 81 -8.36 13.75 -1.32
N ASP A 82 -9.37 12.95 -1.66
CA ASP A 82 -10.49 13.37 -2.50
C ASP A 82 -11.81 12.99 -1.81
N LYS A 83 -12.92 13.56 -2.29
CA LYS A 83 -14.26 13.32 -1.76
C LYS A 83 -15.07 12.51 -2.76
N PRO A 84 -15.77 11.47 -2.32
CA PRO A 84 -16.68 10.75 -3.20
C PRO A 84 -17.90 11.62 -3.56
N ASP A 85 -18.50 11.33 -4.70
CA ASP A 85 -19.80 11.92 -5.08
C ASP A 85 -20.92 11.25 -4.29
N THR A 86 -20.80 9.92 -4.06
CA THR A 86 -21.73 9.13 -3.25
C THR A 86 -20.99 8.12 -2.39
N GLY A 87 -21.72 7.49 -1.48
CA GLY A 87 -21.22 6.42 -0.64
C GLY A 87 -20.53 6.88 0.64
N SER A 88 -20.03 5.91 1.37
CA SER A 88 -19.35 6.13 2.65
C SER A 88 -18.27 5.08 2.87
N TRP A 89 -17.32 5.40 3.73
CA TRP A 89 -16.35 4.41 4.18
C TRP A 89 -16.07 4.55 5.67
N THR A 90 -15.72 3.43 6.26
CA THR A 90 -15.38 3.32 7.67
C THR A 90 -14.00 2.73 7.84
N PHE A 91 -13.29 3.18 8.84
CA PHE A 91 -12.02 2.64 9.29
C PHE A 91 -12.12 2.29 10.77
N GLU A 92 -11.82 1.04 11.11
CA GLU A 92 -12.03 0.50 12.47
C GLU A 92 -13.45 0.76 13.01
N GLY A 93 -14.46 0.63 12.13
CA GLY A 93 -15.87 0.88 12.44
C GLY A 93 -16.25 2.35 12.61
N ARG A 94 -15.34 3.31 12.40
CA ARG A 94 -15.60 4.74 12.49
C ARG A 94 -15.76 5.34 11.12
N SER A 95 -16.83 6.11 10.90
CA SER A 95 -17.05 6.80 9.63
C SER A 95 -15.95 7.83 9.35
N LEU A 96 -15.43 7.81 8.13
CA LEU A 96 -14.45 8.77 7.63
C LEU A 96 -15.07 9.82 6.70
N SER A 97 -16.38 9.74 6.43
CA SER A 97 -17.06 10.67 5.51
C SER A 97 -16.86 12.13 5.92
N GLY A 98 -16.35 12.94 4.98
CA GLY A 98 -16.03 14.35 5.22
C GLY A 98 -14.80 14.60 6.12
N MET A 99 -14.10 13.58 6.52
CA MET A 99 -12.90 13.71 7.34
C MET A 99 -11.68 14.06 6.47
N PRO A 100 -10.91 15.10 6.80
CA PRO A 100 -9.72 15.45 6.04
C PRO A 100 -8.59 14.42 6.28
N ALA A 101 -7.73 14.23 5.27
CA ALA A 101 -6.67 13.21 5.26
C ALA A 101 -5.78 13.20 6.52
N PHE A 102 -5.44 14.38 7.08
CA PHE A 102 -4.61 14.45 8.29
C PHE A 102 -5.29 13.83 9.53
N LYS A 103 -6.63 13.90 9.62
CA LYS A 103 -7.39 13.25 10.71
C LYS A 103 -7.45 11.75 10.50
N VAL A 104 -7.64 11.30 9.27
CA VAL A 104 -7.59 9.89 8.87
C VAL A 104 -6.22 9.29 9.24
N ALA A 105 -5.13 9.97 8.89
CA ALA A 105 -3.78 9.55 9.26
C ALA A 105 -3.57 9.45 10.78
N ARG A 106 -4.09 10.41 11.56
CA ARG A 106 -4.03 10.37 13.04
C ARG A 106 -4.82 9.22 13.66
N MET A 107 -5.80 8.67 12.94
CA MET A 107 -6.53 7.47 13.39
C MET A 107 -5.75 6.18 13.16
N GLY A 108 -4.66 6.21 12.41
CA GLY A 108 -3.82 5.04 12.15
C GLY A 108 -3.90 4.48 10.73
N GLN A 109 -4.60 5.16 9.81
CA GLN A 109 -4.60 4.84 8.39
C GLN A 109 -3.61 5.76 7.67
N VAL A 110 -2.41 5.27 7.37
CA VAL A 110 -1.33 6.06 6.78
C VAL A 110 -1.06 5.65 5.35
N ARG A 111 -0.88 6.63 4.46
CA ARG A 111 -0.51 6.41 3.06
C ARG A 111 0.90 6.93 2.79
N THR A 112 1.69 6.15 2.05
CA THR A 112 2.87 6.64 1.35
C THR A 112 2.49 7.09 -0.07
N PHE A 113 3.31 7.91 -0.70
CA PHE A 113 3.04 8.47 -2.02
C PHE A 113 3.97 7.85 -3.07
N GLN A 114 3.49 7.75 -4.31
CA GLN A 114 4.26 7.27 -5.46
C GLN A 114 5.57 8.07 -5.68
N LEU A 115 5.52 9.39 -5.50
CA LEU A 115 6.71 10.23 -5.51
C LEU A 115 7.24 10.39 -4.08
N THR A 116 8.49 10.00 -3.86
CA THR A 116 9.17 10.14 -2.56
C THR A 116 9.12 11.59 -2.09
N LYS A 117 8.36 11.83 -1.02
CA LYS A 117 8.24 13.15 -0.37
C LYS A 117 9.17 13.27 0.84
N ALA A 118 10.33 12.59 0.80
CA ALA A 118 11.38 12.87 1.77
C ALA A 118 11.82 14.33 1.59
N LEU A 119 11.79 15.08 2.70
CA LEU A 119 12.20 16.48 2.68
C LEU A 119 13.73 16.54 2.59
N GLY A 120 14.24 16.77 1.38
CA GLY A 120 15.65 16.66 1.05
C GLY A 120 16.58 17.57 1.87
N LEU A 121 16.08 18.73 2.29
CA LEU A 121 16.82 19.70 3.10
C LEU A 121 16.82 19.40 4.61
N LEU A 122 16.10 18.37 5.04
CA LEU A 122 16.12 17.87 6.42
C LEU A 122 16.99 16.62 6.52
N THR A 123 17.52 16.38 7.72
CA THR A 123 18.23 15.14 8.00
C THR A 123 17.26 13.94 7.95
N VAL A 124 17.81 12.73 7.87
CA VAL A 124 17.04 11.48 7.98
C VAL A 124 16.29 11.47 9.31
N MET A 125 16.96 11.83 10.42
CA MET A 125 16.34 11.91 11.75
C MET A 125 15.20 12.94 11.80
N ASP A 126 15.38 14.12 11.24
CA ASP A 126 14.33 15.15 11.23
C ASP A 126 13.10 14.67 10.42
N ASN A 127 13.35 14.01 9.27
CA ASN A 127 12.28 13.38 8.48
C ASN A 127 11.50 12.37 9.31
N MET A 128 12.17 11.55 10.13
CA MET A 128 11.50 10.59 11.01
C MET A 128 10.65 11.30 12.07
N LEU A 129 11.20 12.29 12.75
CA LEU A 129 10.50 13.01 13.83
C LEU A 129 9.24 13.72 13.35
N LEU A 130 9.19 14.18 12.10
CA LEU A 130 7.97 14.72 11.49
C LEU A 130 6.83 13.70 11.37
N GLY A 131 7.14 12.40 11.34
CA GLY A 131 6.14 11.32 11.30
C GLY A 131 5.50 11.03 12.67
N ALA A 132 6.07 11.51 13.78
CA ALA A 132 5.55 11.23 15.11
C ALA A 132 4.22 11.96 15.35
N LYS A 133 3.23 11.23 15.91
CA LYS A 133 1.91 11.78 16.22
C LYS A 133 1.83 12.36 17.63
N GLY A 134 0.91 13.33 17.81
CA GLY A 134 0.53 13.83 19.14
C GLY A 134 1.66 14.58 19.85
N GLN A 135 2.50 15.29 19.11
CA GLN A 135 3.63 16.03 19.67
C GLN A 135 3.12 17.17 20.57
N SER A 136 3.49 17.15 21.84
CA SER A 136 3.06 18.16 22.83
C SER A 136 3.53 19.56 22.47
N GLY A 137 4.64 19.69 21.72
CA GLY A 137 5.17 20.95 21.19
C GLY A 137 4.32 21.61 20.10
N GLU A 138 3.32 20.93 19.51
CA GLU A 138 2.36 21.53 18.57
C GLU A 138 1.41 22.53 19.27
N ASN A 139 1.27 22.45 20.58
CA ASN A 139 0.49 23.41 21.37
C ASN A 139 1.38 24.55 21.83
N LEU A 140 1.07 25.79 21.41
CA LEU A 140 1.88 26.98 21.69
C LEU A 140 2.20 27.17 23.17
N PHE A 141 1.24 26.92 24.06
CA PHE A 141 1.45 27.05 25.53
C PHE A 141 2.37 25.96 26.08
N ARG A 142 2.29 24.72 25.56
CA ARG A 142 3.16 23.62 25.99
C ARG A 142 4.56 23.72 25.39
N ALA A 143 4.68 24.29 24.18
CA ALA A 143 5.97 24.56 23.54
C ALA A 143 6.87 25.47 24.36
N MET A 144 6.30 26.45 25.09
CA MET A 144 7.05 27.39 25.94
C MET A 144 7.70 26.73 27.16
N LEU A 145 7.26 25.54 27.55
CA LEU A 145 7.75 24.88 28.77
C LEU A 145 8.41 23.54 28.38
N PRO A 146 9.76 23.47 28.32
CA PRO A 146 10.51 22.28 27.85
C PRO A 146 10.18 21.00 28.62
N PHE A 147 9.77 21.08 29.84
CA PHE A 147 9.41 19.94 30.69
C PHE A 147 8.26 19.08 30.09
N PHE A 148 7.33 19.68 29.35
CA PHE A 148 6.18 18.96 28.81
C PHE A 148 6.46 18.16 27.55
N TRP A 149 7.50 18.51 26.75
CA TRP A 149 7.77 17.87 25.47
C TRP A 149 9.13 17.15 25.41
N ARG A 150 10.08 17.47 26.32
CA ARG A 150 11.44 16.94 26.27
C ARG A 150 11.50 15.42 26.36
N LYS A 151 10.76 14.83 27.31
CA LYS A 151 10.67 13.36 27.43
C LYS A 151 10.07 12.73 26.19
N GLN A 152 8.99 13.31 25.65
CA GLN A 152 8.35 12.82 24.44
C GLN A 152 9.29 12.90 23.22
N GLU A 153 10.09 13.94 23.15
CA GLU A 153 11.09 14.09 22.08
C GLU A 153 12.18 13.01 22.19
N GLU A 154 12.65 12.71 23.40
CA GLU A 154 13.60 11.63 23.66
C GLU A 154 13.00 10.25 23.29
N ASP A 155 11.77 9.98 23.66
CA ASP A 155 11.04 8.76 23.31
C ASP A 155 10.85 8.64 21.77
N ASN A 156 10.49 9.75 21.11
CA ASN A 156 10.36 9.79 19.64
C ASN A 156 11.71 9.57 18.95
N LYS A 157 12.81 10.12 19.45
CA LYS A 157 14.16 9.88 18.93
C LYS A 157 14.58 8.44 19.08
N ALA A 158 14.35 7.85 20.26
CA ALA A 158 14.67 6.44 20.51
C ALA A 158 13.91 5.52 19.55
N ARG A 159 12.62 5.79 19.34
CA ARG A 159 11.78 5.09 18.39
C ARG A 159 12.25 5.28 16.95
N ALA A 160 12.60 6.50 16.55
CA ALA A 160 13.13 6.78 15.22
C ALA A 160 14.39 5.96 14.94
N ILE A 161 15.31 5.87 15.92
CA ILE A 161 16.53 5.06 15.82
C ILE A 161 16.19 3.58 15.66
N ASP A 162 15.26 3.04 16.46
CA ASP A 162 14.83 1.64 16.34
C ASP A 162 14.28 1.32 14.95
N ILE A 163 13.38 2.17 14.43
CA ILE A 163 12.84 2.01 13.08
C ILE A 163 13.95 2.15 12.03
N LEU A 164 14.80 3.18 12.10
CA LEU A 164 15.90 3.37 11.16
C LEU A 164 16.86 2.16 11.14
N THR A 165 17.12 1.56 12.30
CA THR A 165 17.96 0.35 12.40
C THR A 165 17.32 -0.82 11.63
N ARG A 166 16.02 -1.04 11.77
CA ARG A 166 15.29 -2.07 11.01
C ARG A 166 15.38 -1.84 9.49
N PHE A 167 15.38 -0.58 9.05
CA PHE A 167 15.48 -0.19 7.65
C PHE A 167 16.93 -0.02 7.17
N LYS A 168 17.94 -0.32 8.01
CA LYS A 168 19.36 -0.15 7.72
C LYS A 168 19.75 1.27 7.30
N LEU A 169 19.09 2.26 7.90
CA LEU A 169 19.31 3.69 7.68
C LEU A 169 19.86 4.41 8.91
N ASP A 170 20.11 3.72 10.02
CA ASP A 170 20.60 4.25 11.30
C ASP A 170 21.95 4.96 11.16
N THR A 171 22.86 4.42 10.35
CA THR A 171 24.18 5.02 10.07
C THR A 171 24.08 6.33 9.30
N LYS A 172 22.94 6.62 8.68
CA LYS A 172 22.66 7.81 7.87
C LYS A 172 21.72 8.81 8.55
N LYS A 173 21.45 8.62 9.84
CA LYS A 173 20.46 9.42 10.58
C LYS A 173 20.75 10.92 10.56
N ASP A 174 22.03 11.32 10.51
CA ASP A 174 22.49 12.69 10.52
C ASP A 174 22.75 13.24 9.10
N ASP A 175 22.67 12.38 8.06
CA ASP A 175 22.80 12.78 6.66
C ASP A 175 21.53 13.51 6.19
N TYR A 176 21.66 14.42 5.22
CA TYR A 176 20.52 15.01 4.55
C TYR A 176 19.79 13.97 3.69
N ALA A 177 18.45 13.98 3.71
CA ALA A 177 17.65 13.03 2.92
C ALA A 177 17.90 13.16 1.41
N ALA A 178 18.35 14.33 0.91
CA ALA A 178 18.76 14.51 -0.47
C ALA A 178 19.96 13.66 -0.87
N SER A 179 20.87 13.31 0.07
CA SER A 179 22.06 12.50 -0.20
C SER A 179 21.75 11.01 -0.35
N LEU A 180 20.56 10.58 0.04
CA LEU A 180 20.12 9.19 -0.07
C LEU A 180 19.87 8.80 -1.54
N SER A 181 20.12 7.53 -1.88
CA SER A 181 19.68 6.97 -3.17
C SER A 181 18.14 6.96 -3.28
N GLY A 182 17.62 6.81 -4.49
CA GLY A 182 16.17 6.75 -4.72
C GLY A 182 15.48 5.68 -3.86
N GLY A 183 16.02 4.47 -3.81
CA GLY A 183 15.51 3.39 -2.99
C GLY A 183 15.63 3.66 -1.48
N GLN A 184 16.74 4.25 -1.02
CA GLN A 184 16.89 4.63 0.39
C GLN A 184 15.87 5.71 0.80
N ARG A 185 15.54 6.64 -0.12
CA ARG A 185 14.46 7.62 0.13
C ARG A 185 13.10 6.95 0.28
N LYS A 186 12.79 5.90 -0.50
CA LYS A 186 11.56 5.11 -0.33
C LYS A 186 11.53 4.37 1.00
N LEU A 187 12.65 3.78 1.41
CA LEU A 187 12.78 3.17 2.74
C LEU A 187 12.58 4.20 3.86
N LEU A 188 13.14 5.40 3.72
CA LEU A 188 12.94 6.49 4.69
C LEU A 188 11.47 6.92 4.76
N GLU A 189 10.77 6.99 3.63
CA GLU A 189 9.36 7.34 3.59
C GLU A 189 8.49 6.29 4.31
N MET A 190 8.74 5.00 4.06
CA MET A 190 8.07 3.92 4.78
C MET A 190 8.40 3.95 6.27
N ALA A 191 9.67 4.12 6.63
CA ALA A 191 10.11 4.25 8.02
C ALA A 191 9.40 5.42 8.74
N ARG A 192 9.31 6.58 8.08
CA ARG A 192 8.60 7.75 8.60
C ARG A 192 7.11 7.48 8.82
N ALA A 193 6.45 6.75 7.92
CA ALA A 193 5.06 6.37 8.09
C ALA A 193 4.83 5.56 9.38
N LEU A 194 5.79 4.69 9.76
CA LEU A 194 5.71 3.88 10.97
C LEU A 194 5.86 4.68 12.28
N MET A 195 6.40 5.90 12.21
CA MET A 195 6.47 6.78 13.39
C MET A 195 5.09 7.13 13.96
N SER A 196 4.04 7.10 13.13
CA SER A 196 2.67 7.36 13.56
C SER A 196 1.94 6.14 14.13
N GLU A 197 2.60 4.98 14.28
CA GLU A 197 1.98 3.71 14.76
C GLU A 197 0.71 3.37 13.99
N PRO A 198 0.79 3.16 12.69
CA PRO A 198 -0.38 2.86 11.89
C PRO A 198 -0.91 1.46 12.18
N THR A 199 -2.23 1.29 12.05
CA THR A 199 -2.86 -0.04 11.99
C THR A 199 -3.13 -0.48 10.56
N LEU A 200 -3.22 0.49 9.63
CA LEU A 200 -3.29 0.26 8.18
C LEU A 200 -2.27 1.13 7.45
N VAL A 201 -1.38 0.48 6.69
CA VAL A 201 -0.42 1.15 5.80
C VAL A 201 -0.88 0.99 4.36
N MET A 202 -1.05 2.11 3.66
CA MET A 202 -1.45 2.14 2.25
C MET A 202 -0.26 2.56 1.39
N LEU A 203 0.17 1.68 0.48
CA LEU A 203 1.35 1.85 -0.36
C LEU A 203 0.94 2.02 -1.83
N ASP A 204 1.36 3.11 -2.44
CA ASP A 204 1.05 3.42 -3.84
C ASP A 204 2.29 3.17 -4.70
N GLU A 205 2.28 2.06 -5.47
CA GLU A 205 3.39 1.58 -6.30
C GLU A 205 4.75 1.61 -5.57
N PRO A 206 4.89 0.89 -4.45
CA PRO A 206 6.09 1.00 -3.62
C PRO A 206 7.36 0.57 -4.36
N MET A 207 7.27 -0.27 -5.39
CA MET A 207 8.42 -0.78 -6.14
C MET A 207 8.79 0.07 -7.35
N ALA A 208 7.95 1.03 -7.77
CA ALA A 208 8.23 1.84 -8.96
C ALA A 208 9.57 2.56 -8.87
N GLY A 209 10.48 2.35 -9.84
CA GLY A 209 11.80 2.97 -9.90
C GLY A 209 12.80 2.50 -8.83
N VAL A 210 12.56 1.37 -8.19
CA VAL A 210 13.50 0.72 -7.27
C VAL A 210 14.36 -0.29 -8.04
N ASN A 211 15.65 -0.35 -7.74
CA ASN A 211 16.51 -1.36 -8.35
C ASN A 211 16.24 -2.77 -7.76
N PRO A 212 16.50 -3.85 -8.50
CA PRO A 212 16.18 -5.22 -8.06
C PRO A 212 16.78 -5.60 -6.70
N ALA A 213 17.97 -5.12 -6.36
CA ALA A 213 18.63 -5.44 -5.09
C ALA A 213 17.88 -4.85 -3.87
N LEU A 214 17.24 -3.69 -4.05
CA LEU A 214 16.44 -3.04 -3.01
C LEU A 214 14.99 -3.53 -2.99
N THR A 215 14.48 -4.05 -4.10
CA THR A 215 13.12 -4.61 -4.19
C THR A 215 12.92 -5.70 -3.15
N GLN A 216 13.84 -6.67 -3.06
CA GLN A 216 13.75 -7.73 -2.05
C GLN A 216 13.72 -7.18 -0.62
N SER A 217 14.56 -6.20 -0.31
CA SER A 217 14.55 -5.56 1.02
C SER A 217 13.22 -4.85 1.32
N LEU A 218 12.61 -4.21 0.32
CA LEU A 218 11.30 -3.57 0.47
C LEU A 218 10.19 -4.61 0.71
N LEU A 219 10.22 -5.72 -0.03
CA LEU A 219 9.29 -6.84 0.16
C LEU A 219 9.39 -7.39 1.59
N ASP A 220 10.61 -7.64 2.07
CA ASP A 220 10.86 -8.12 3.43
C ASP A 220 10.28 -7.14 4.47
N HIS A 221 10.42 -5.82 4.24
CA HIS A 221 9.82 -4.82 5.12
C HIS A 221 8.30 -4.86 5.09
N ILE A 222 7.66 -5.00 3.92
CA ILE A 222 6.19 -5.13 3.82
C ILE A 222 5.70 -6.38 4.56
N LEU A 223 6.35 -7.53 4.38
CA LEU A 223 6.03 -8.75 5.11
C LEU A 223 6.20 -8.56 6.63
N ASN A 224 7.25 -7.84 7.05
CA ASN A 224 7.46 -7.52 8.46
C ASN A 224 6.36 -6.61 9.04
N LEU A 225 5.73 -5.71 8.27
CA LEU A 225 4.58 -4.93 8.76
C LEU A 225 3.43 -5.84 9.19
N LYS A 226 3.12 -6.85 8.36
CA LYS A 226 2.10 -7.86 8.69
C LYS A 226 2.45 -8.63 9.96
N THR A 227 3.70 -9.09 10.11
CA THR A 227 4.13 -9.83 11.31
C THR A 227 4.03 -9.01 12.59
N GLN A 228 4.06 -7.69 12.49
CA GLN A 228 3.83 -6.74 13.57
C GLN A 228 2.34 -6.43 13.81
N GLY A 229 1.43 -7.13 13.11
CA GLY A 229 -0.03 -6.99 13.26
C GLY A 229 -0.64 -5.84 12.47
N MET A 230 0.12 -5.17 11.60
CA MET A 230 -0.40 -4.13 10.72
C MET A 230 -1.11 -4.74 9.52
N SER A 231 -2.15 -4.07 9.04
CA SER A 231 -2.76 -4.35 7.74
C SER A 231 -2.03 -3.54 6.66
N VAL A 232 -1.89 -4.11 5.48
CA VAL A 232 -1.28 -3.43 4.35
C VAL A 232 -2.23 -3.47 3.17
N LEU A 233 -2.47 -2.33 2.54
CA LEU A 233 -3.13 -2.22 1.24
C LEU A 233 -2.15 -1.58 0.27
N PHE A 234 -1.82 -2.26 -0.83
CA PHE A 234 -0.89 -1.70 -1.81
C PHE A 234 -1.44 -1.78 -3.22
N VAL A 235 -1.06 -0.80 -4.05
CA VAL A 235 -1.32 -0.80 -5.50
C VAL A 235 -0.05 -1.23 -6.20
N GLU A 236 -0.15 -2.20 -7.08
CA GLU A 236 0.95 -2.63 -7.94
C GLU A 236 0.44 -3.20 -9.27
N HIS A 237 1.34 -3.26 -10.22
CA HIS A 237 1.10 -3.83 -11.55
C HIS A 237 2.00 -5.04 -11.84
N ASP A 238 3.02 -5.29 -11.02
CA ASP A 238 3.86 -6.49 -11.10
C ASP A 238 3.14 -7.68 -10.45
N MET A 239 2.62 -8.59 -11.30
CA MET A 239 1.84 -9.74 -10.86
C MET A 239 2.68 -10.78 -10.11
N HIS A 240 3.98 -10.92 -10.44
CA HIS A 240 4.87 -11.81 -9.71
C HIS A 240 5.03 -11.37 -8.26
N MET A 241 5.22 -10.09 -8.04
CA MET A 241 5.30 -9.53 -6.71
C MET A 241 3.99 -9.67 -5.95
N VAL A 242 2.86 -9.37 -6.58
CA VAL A 242 1.53 -9.52 -5.98
C VAL A 242 1.31 -10.96 -5.49
N ARG A 243 1.58 -11.97 -6.33
CA ARG A 243 1.47 -13.39 -5.96
C ARG A 243 2.41 -13.79 -4.82
N HIS A 244 3.54 -13.13 -4.70
CA HIS A 244 4.55 -13.48 -3.70
C HIS A 244 4.22 -12.98 -2.30
N ILE A 245 3.60 -11.80 -2.16
CA ILE A 245 3.41 -11.16 -0.85
C ILE A 245 1.95 -10.95 -0.44
N ALA A 246 1.00 -10.91 -1.38
CA ALA A 246 -0.39 -10.65 -1.05
C ALA A 246 -1.07 -11.87 -0.44
N ASP A 247 -1.89 -11.65 0.58
CA ASP A 247 -2.81 -12.64 1.12
C ASP A 247 -4.19 -12.58 0.44
N TRP A 248 -4.52 -11.41 -0.11
CA TRP A 248 -5.78 -11.11 -0.79
C TRP A 248 -5.55 -10.15 -1.94
N VAL A 249 -6.27 -10.33 -3.02
CA VAL A 249 -6.20 -9.48 -4.21
C VAL A 249 -7.59 -8.93 -4.50
N ILE A 250 -7.66 -7.64 -4.81
CA ILE A 250 -8.83 -6.94 -5.32
C ILE A 250 -8.48 -6.42 -6.71
N VAL A 251 -9.28 -6.77 -7.70
CA VAL A 251 -9.07 -6.38 -9.10
C VAL A 251 -10.08 -5.32 -9.48
N MET A 252 -9.59 -4.18 -9.97
CA MET A 252 -10.43 -3.13 -10.52
C MET A 252 -10.32 -3.05 -12.04
N ALA A 253 -11.46 -2.82 -12.69
CA ALA A 253 -11.56 -2.44 -14.09
C ALA A 253 -12.71 -1.44 -14.26
N GLU A 254 -12.54 -0.43 -15.10
CA GLU A 254 -13.57 0.57 -15.43
C GLU A 254 -14.24 1.19 -14.18
N GLY A 255 -13.47 1.44 -13.14
CA GLY A 255 -13.93 2.02 -11.88
C GLY A 255 -14.62 1.04 -10.92
N LYS A 256 -14.77 -0.23 -11.27
CA LYS A 256 -15.46 -1.25 -10.48
C LYS A 256 -14.51 -2.31 -9.95
N VAL A 257 -14.91 -2.98 -8.87
CA VAL A 257 -14.28 -4.24 -8.46
C VAL A 257 -14.86 -5.36 -9.32
N VAL A 258 -14.02 -6.03 -10.12
CA VAL A 258 -14.44 -7.10 -11.04
C VAL A 258 -14.13 -8.49 -10.53
N ALA A 259 -13.15 -8.63 -9.67
CA ALA A 259 -12.81 -9.89 -9.00
C ALA A 259 -12.09 -9.60 -7.68
N GLU A 260 -12.19 -10.51 -6.74
CA GLU A 260 -11.33 -10.53 -5.55
C GLU A 260 -11.18 -11.95 -4.99
N GLY A 261 -10.07 -12.23 -4.32
CA GLY A 261 -9.82 -13.58 -3.78
C GLY A 261 -8.34 -13.84 -3.47
N ASP A 262 -8.02 -15.11 -3.34
CA ASP A 262 -6.66 -15.62 -3.26
C ASP A 262 -5.86 -15.20 -4.50
N PRO A 263 -4.57 -14.77 -4.36
CA PRO A 263 -3.75 -14.33 -5.49
C PRO A 263 -3.65 -15.34 -6.63
N HIS A 264 -3.56 -16.64 -6.33
CA HIS A 264 -3.43 -17.68 -7.35
C HIS A 264 -4.75 -17.96 -8.08
N GLU A 265 -5.88 -17.86 -7.37
CA GLU A 265 -7.20 -18.11 -7.95
C GLU A 265 -7.67 -16.91 -8.80
N VAL A 266 -7.51 -15.70 -8.28
CA VAL A 266 -7.95 -14.46 -8.94
C VAL A 266 -7.25 -14.26 -10.28
N MET A 267 -5.96 -14.59 -10.38
CA MET A 267 -5.21 -14.45 -11.63
C MET A 267 -5.70 -15.38 -12.76
N ARG A 268 -6.45 -16.43 -12.43
CA ARG A 268 -7.07 -17.35 -13.40
C ARG A 268 -8.52 -16.99 -13.74
N ASN A 269 -9.06 -15.97 -13.10
CA ASN A 269 -10.44 -15.55 -13.32
C ASN A 269 -10.59 -14.95 -14.74
N PRO A 270 -11.53 -15.46 -15.58
CA PRO A 270 -11.74 -14.93 -16.93
C PRO A 270 -12.00 -13.43 -16.97
N ALA A 271 -12.75 -12.87 -16.01
CA ALA A 271 -13.02 -11.44 -15.94
C ALA A 271 -11.74 -10.60 -15.71
N VAL A 272 -10.75 -11.16 -15.01
CA VAL A 272 -9.44 -10.51 -14.82
C VAL A 272 -8.64 -10.55 -16.12
N ILE A 273 -8.59 -11.72 -16.76
CA ILE A 273 -7.90 -11.89 -18.04
C ILE A 273 -8.49 -10.94 -19.08
N ASP A 274 -9.82 -10.87 -19.20
CA ASP A 274 -10.52 -9.99 -20.15
C ASP A 274 -10.26 -8.51 -19.84
N ALA A 275 -10.22 -8.10 -18.55
CA ALA A 275 -9.93 -6.72 -18.15
C ALA A 275 -8.54 -6.26 -18.57
N TYR A 276 -7.55 -7.17 -18.57
CA TYR A 276 -6.18 -6.87 -19.01
C TYR A 276 -6.01 -6.98 -20.53
N LEU A 277 -6.71 -7.90 -21.20
CA LEU A 277 -6.65 -8.08 -22.66
C LEU A 277 -7.51 -7.05 -23.41
N GLY A 278 -8.64 -6.63 -22.84
CA GLY A 278 -9.58 -5.68 -23.47
C GLY A 278 -9.00 -4.30 -23.72
N GLN A 279 -8.04 -3.85 -22.92
CA GLN A 279 -7.34 -2.58 -23.15
C GLN A 279 -6.46 -2.58 -24.41
N HIS A 280 -6.01 -3.74 -24.90
CA HIS A 280 -5.17 -3.82 -26.07
C HIS A 280 -5.90 -3.50 -27.39
N HIS A 281 -7.23 -3.51 -27.41
CA HIS A 281 -8.00 -3.12 -28.58
C HIS A 281 -8.20 -1.60 -28.74
N ASP A 282 -8.10 -0.83 -27.64
CA ASP A 282 -8.35 0.62 -27.65
C ASP A 282 -7.04 1.45 -27.76
N GLU A 283 -5.87 0.88 -27.45
CA GLU A 283 -4.57 1.57 -27.46
C GLU A 283 -3.82 1.51 -28.82
N ASP A 284 -4.36 0.83 -29.83
CA ASP A 284 -3.71 0.63 -31.17
C ASP A 284 -3.52 1.94 -31.99
N LEU A 285 -3.60 3.10 -31.35
CA LEU A 285 -3.45 4.43 -31.95
C LEU A 285 -2.23 5.23 -31.45
N GLY A 286 -1.16 4.58 -30.95
CA GLY A 286 0.10 5.33 -30.78
C GLY A 286 1.06 5.00 -29.66
N ALA A 287 1.07 3.82 -29.08
CA ALA A 287 2.04 3.42 -28.04
C ALA A 287 3.15 2.48 -28.54
N ASP A 288 4.31 2.52 -27.86
CA ASP A 288 5.50 1.72 -28.17
C ASP A 288 5.25 0.22 -27.96
N PRO A 289 5.42 -0.64 -29.00
CA PRO A 289 5.11 -2.07 -28.96
C PRO A 289 5.98 -2.91 -28.01
N SER A 290 7.02 -2.36 -27.39
CA SER A 290 7.96 -3.10 -26.55
C SER A 290 7.47 -3.34 -25.12
N ALA A 291 6.74 -2.39 -24.53
CA ALA A 291 6.18 -2.52 -23.19
C ALA A 291 4.97 -3.47 -23.12
N GLU A 292 4.26 -3.59 -24.25
CA GLU A 292 3.09 -4.46 -24.41
C GLU A 292 3.42 -5.95 -24.32
N LYS A 293 4.53 -6.36 -24.95
CA LYS A 293 4.92 -7.77 -24.99
C LYS A 293 5.30 -8.33 -23.62
N GLU A 294 5.88 -7.52 -22.74
CA GLU A 294 6.30 -7.96 -21.41
C GLU A 294 5.10 -8.34 -20.51
N HIS A 295 3.97 -7.61 -20.58
CA HIS A 295 2.80 -7.93 -19.75
C HIS A 295 2.02 -9.16 -20.25
N VAL A 296 1.86 -9.29 -21.56
CA VAL A 296 1.19 -10.46 -22.16
C VAL A 296 2.05 -11.72 -22.02
N VAL A 297 3.36 -11.59 -22.14
CA VAL A 297 4.32 -12.68 -21.90
C VAL A 297 4.27 -13.09 -20.44
N ALA A 298 4.27 -12.13 -19.48
CA ALA A 298 4.18 -12.44 -18.07
C ALA A 298 2.88 -13.18 -17.71
N ILE A 299 1.73 -12.81 -18.31
CA ILE A 299 0.45 -13.52 -18.08
C ILE A 299 0.49 -14.92 -18.74
N LYS A 300 1.08 -15.06 -19.93
CA LYS A 300 1.23 -16.36 -20.60
C LYS A 300 2.25 -17.27 -19.90
N GLU A 301 3.39 -16.74 -19.50
CA GLU A 301 4.38 -17.50 -18.71
C GLU A 301 3.81 -17.95 -17.37
N LEU A 302 2.95 -17.13 -16.74
CA LEU A 302 2.23 -17.49 -15.52
C LEU A 302 1.22 -18.64 -15.72
N LEU A 303 0.71 -18.80 -16.94
CA LEU A 303 -0.20 -19.90 -17.30
C LEU A 303 0.56 -21.15 -17.75
N ASP A 304 1.78 -21.01 -18.31
CA ASP A 304 2.58 -22.11 -18.85
C ASP A 304 3.52 -22.76 -17.82
N ASP A 305 3.89 -22.09 -16.73
CA ASP A 305 4.79 -22.63 -15.67
C ASP A 305 4.15 -23.70 -14.77
N GLU A 306 2.92 -24.13 -15.02
CA GLU A 306 2.19 -25.17 -14.25
C GLU A 306 1.71 -26.36 -15.10
N LEU A 307 2.22 -26.55 -16.35
CA LEU A 307 2.05 -27.77 -17.13
C LEU A 307 3.31 -28.63 -17.14
#